data_235c1fb1d00ab7bc2bed6c2681e4645a
#
_entry.id   235c1fb1d00ab7bc2bed6c2681e4645a
#
_cell.length_a   1.000
_cell.length_b   1.000
_cell.length_c   1.000
_cell.angle_alpha   90.00
_cell.angle_beta   90.00
_cell.angle_gamma   90.00
#
_symmetry.space_group_name_H-M   'P 1'
#
loop_
_entity.id
_entity.type
_entity.pdbx_description
1 polymer ?
#
loop_
_entity_poly.entity_id
_entity_poly.type
_entity_poly.pdbx_seq_one_letter_code
_entity_poly.pdbx_strand_id
1 'polypeptide(L)'
;VSDDARTASTAGSPSDDAPRVRVERRGHLLLIGLDRPAKRNAADMRMLRELASAYGLLDRDPELRVGVVHAIGDHFTGGLDLADVAPHIGRGPGGGLDTVPEDGVDPWRMTGEGVGKPVVLAVQGTCLTLGIELALASDVVVAAAGTRFGQIEVARGILPFGGATLRFPAVAGWGDAMRWILTGDLFDAEEARRMRVVQLVVPDGEQLEAAIGIAERIAAQAPLAVQATLRSARAAVRDGHDAAAATLPAELVRLASSEDAARGMRAAASRVDAEFVGR
;
A
#
# COMPACT_ATOMS: atom_id res chain seq x y z
N VAL A 1 13.36 -53.36 24.82
CA VAL A 1 14.34 -52.83 23.86
C VAL A 1 13.59 -52.57 22.55
N SER A 2 13.16 -51.38 22.30
CA SER A 2 12.78 -50.90 20.96
C SER A 2 12.92 -49.37 20.98
N ASP A 3 13.91 -48.95 20.27
CA ASP A 3 14.33 -47.59 20.04
C ASP A 3 13.40 -46.98 18.97
N ASP A 4 12.56 -46.01 19.31
CA ASP A 4 11.72 -45.27 18.38
C ASP A 4 12.36 -43.90 18.12
N ALA A 5 13.20 -43.88 17.10
CA ALA A 5 13.82 -42.67 16.58
C ALA A 5 12.77 -41.77 15.93
N ARG A 6 12.33 -40.73 16.63
CA ARG A 6 11.56 -39.63 16.06
C ARG A 6 12.40 -38.83 15.07
N THR A 7 12.15 -39.02 13.80
CA THR A 7 12.66 -38.15 12.73
C THR A 7 11.98 -36.81 12.84
N ALA A 8 12.68 -35.84 13.43
CA ALA A 8 12.30 -34.42 13.36
C ALA A 8 12.54 -33.94 11.92
N SER A 9 11.46 -33.64 11.20
CA SER A 9 11.51 -32.95 9.92
C SER A 9 12.07 -31.54 10.15
N THR A 10 13.32 -31.32 9.77
CA THR A 10 13.91 -30.01 9.66
C THR A 10 13.30 -29.32 8.44
N ALA A 11 12.28 -28.50 8.64
CA ALA A 11 11.89 -27.51 7.65
C ALA A 11 13.11 -26.62 7.39
N GLY A 12 13.69 -26.72 6.19
CA GLY A 12 14.84 -25.93 5.80
C GLY A 12 14.52 -24.44 5.91
N SER A 13 15.43 -23.68 6.49
CA SER A 13 15.35 -22.20 6.47
C SER A 13 15.21 -21.75 5.02
N PRO A 14 14.30 -20.81 4.70
CA PRO A 14 14.19 -20.27 3.35
C PRO A 14 15.57 -19.76 2.92
N SER A 15 15.99 -20.13 1.70
CA SER A 15 17.26 -19.67 1.14
C SER A 15 17.26 -18.13 1.13
N ASP A 16 18.39 -17.52 1.45
CA ASP A 16 18.55 -16.06 1.43
C ASP A 16 18.29 -15.45 0.04
N ASP A 17 18.23 -16.29 -0.99
CA ASP A 17 17.93 -15.94 -2.39
C ASP A 17 16.44 -15.85 -2.74
N ALA A 18 15.53 -16.29 -1.88
CA ALA A 18 14.09 -16.23 -2.18
C ALA A 18 13.61 -14.78 -2.29
N PRO A 19 12.73 -14.45 -3.26
CA PRO A 19 12.14 -13.12 -3.36
C PRO A 19 11.45 -12.71 -2.05
N ARG A 20 11.57 -11.43 -1.69
CA ARG A 20 10.90 -10.85 -0.51
C ARG A 20 9.51 -10.31 -0.84
N VAL A 21 9.23 -10.13 -2.13
CA VAL A 21 7.93 -9.67 -2.63
C VAL A 21 7.46 -10.60 -3.73
N ARG A 22 6.28 -11.19 -3.55
CA ARG A 22 5.59 -11.97 -4.59
C ARG A 22 4.67 -11.09 -5.39
N VAL A 23 4.67 -11.26 -6.69
CA VAL A 23 3.81 -10.52 -7.61
C VAL A 23 2.95 -11.50 -8.40
N GLU A 24 1.63 -11.32 -8.35
CA GLU A 24 0.64 -12.11 -9.09
C GLU A 24 -0.27 -11.18 -9.90
N ARG A 25 -0.50 -11.52 -11.17
CA ARG A 25 -1.50 -10.84 -11.99
C ARG A 25 -2.83 -11.58 -11.91
N ARG A 26 -3.89 -10.85 -11.56
CA ARG A 26 -5.25 -11.38 -11.55
C ARG A 26 -6.16 -10.43 -12.35
N GLY A 27 -6.35 -10.72 -13.64
CA GLY A 27 -7.02 -9.78 -14.55
C GLY A 27 -6.32 -8.43 -14.59
N HIS A 28 -7.03 -7.36 -14.25
CA HIS A 28 -6.50 -6.00 -14.17
C HIS A 28 -5.87 -5.65 -12.81
N LEU A 29 -5.75 -6.62 -11.90
CA LEU A 29 -5.15 -6.43 -10.59
C LEU A 29 -3.70 -6.91 -10.57
N LEU A 30 -2.86 -6.20 -9.81
CA LEU A 30 -1.54 -6.65 -9.39
C LEU A 30 -1.58 -6.93 -7.89
N LEU A 31 -1.53 -8.21 -7.50
CA LEU A 31 -1.36 -8.60 -6.11
C LEU A 31 0.13 -8.54 -5.76
N ILE A 32 0.47 -7.84 -4.69
CA ILE A 32 1.84 -7.60 -4.23
C ILE A 32 1.94 -8.12 -2.80
N GLY A 33 2.52 -9.30 -2.63
CA GLY A 33 2.60 -10.00 -1.35
C GLY A 33 3.97 -9.83 -0.70
N LEU A 34 4.02 -9.27 0.51
CA LEU A 34 5.24 -9.29 1.33
C LEU A 34 5.50 -10.73 1.79
N ASP A 35 6.68 -11.29 1.52
CA ASP A 35 6.99 -12.70 1.73
C ASP A 35 8.29 -12.92 2.49
N ARG A 36 8.26 -12.58 3.76
CA ARG A 36 9.33 -12.89 4.73
C ARG A 36 8.71 -13.27 6.09
N PRO A 37 7.78 -14.25 6.12
CA PRO A 37 6.96 -14.53 7.31
C PRO A 37 7.79 -14.94 8.53
N ALA A 38 8.91 -15.63 8.35
CA ALA A 38 9.83 -16.00 9.42
C ALA A 38 10.40 -14.80 10.21
N LYS A 39 10.39 -13.60 9.63
CA LYS A 39 10.79 -12.33 10.23
C LYS A 39 9.59 -11.38 10.41
N ARG A 40 8.36 -11.91 10.46
CA ARG A 40 7.12 -11.10 10.48
C ARG A 40 7.09 -10.05 9.40
N ASN A 41 7.57 -10.37 8.22
CA ASN A 41 7.70 -9.46 7.07
C ASN A 41 8.44 -8.14 7.41
N ALA A 42 9.42 -8.19 8.34
CA ALA A 42 10.31 -7.06 8.55
C ALA A 42 11.11 -6.79 7.28
N ALA A 43 11.05 -5.54 6.79
CA ALA A 43 11.61 -5.16 5.50
C ALA A 43 13.12 -4.96 5.60
N ASP A 44 13.88 -5.77 4.87
CA ASP A 44 15.29 -5.57 4.54
C ASP A 44 15.42 -4.68 3.28
N MET A 45 16.63 -4.26 2.93
CA MET A 45 16.90 -3.42 1.75
C MET A 45 16.40 -4.08 0.45
N ARG A 46 16.43 -5.42 0.41
CA ARG A 46 15.93 -6.18 -0.74
C ARG A 46 14.41 -6.06 -0.87
N MET A 47 13.65 -6.26 0.22
CA MET A 47 12.20 -6.11 0.21
C MET A 47 11.78 -4.69 -0.19
N LEU A 48 12.47 -3.66 0.31
CA LEU A 48 12.18 -2.27 -0.04
C LEU A 48 12.33 -2.02 -1.54
N ARG A 49 13.41 -2.52 -2.16
CA ARG A 49 13.64 -2.40 -3.60
C ARG A 49 12.67 -3.23 -4.43
N GLU A 50 12.42 -4.48 -4.06
CA GLU A 50 11.46 -5.34 -4.76
C GLU A 50 10.03 -4.78 -4.69
N LEU A 51 9.64 -4.16 -3.57
CA LEU A 51 8.35 -3.49 -3.43
C LEU A 51 8.27 -2.27 -4.35
N ALA A 52 9.32 -1.44 -4.41
CA ALA A 52 9.37 -0.31 -5.33
C ALA A 52 9.30 -0.74 -6.80
N SER A 53 9.99 -1.83 -7.20
CA SER A 53 9.88 -2.41 -8.54
C SER A 53 8.46 -2.92 -8.85
N ALA A 54 7.78 -3.54 -7.88
CA ALA A 54 6.39 -3.99 -8.05
C ALA A 54 5.43 -2.79 -8.26
N TYR A 55 5.65 -1.69 -7.54
CA TYR A 55 4.89 -0.45 -7.77
C TYR A 55 5.20 0.17 -9.14
N GLY A 56 6.45 0.11 -9.59
CA GLY A 56 6.85 0.52 -10.94
C GLY A 56 6.18 -0.34 -12.03
N LEU A 57 6.09 -1.66 -11.82
CA LEU A 57 5.34 -2.54 -12.72
C LEU A 57 3.86 -2.15 -12.79
N LEU A 58 3.22 -1.94 -11.63
CA LEU A 58 1.84 -1.48 -11.57
C LEU A 58 1.64 -0.20 -12.36
N ASP A 59 2.54 0.75 -12.19
CA ASP A 59 2.41 2.07 -12.82
C ASP A 59 2.53 2.02 -14.35
N ARG A 60 3.54 1.30 -14.85
CA ARG A 60 3.87 1.27 -16.29
C ARG A 60 2.97 0.38 -17.15
N ASP A 61 2.43 -0.71 -16.59
CA ASP A 61 1.68 -1.69 -17.36
C ASP A 61 0.25 -1.20 -17.63
N PRO A 62 -0.14 -0.89 -18.88
CA PRO A 62 -1.46 -0.34 -19.20
C PRO A 62 -2.63 -1.29 -18.90
N GLU A 63 -2.36 -2.61 -18.83
CA GLU A 63 -3.39 -3.61 -18.53
C GLU A 63 -3.68 -3.72 -17.03
N LEU A 64 -2.77 -3.23 -16.17
CA LEU A 64 -2.97 -3.18 -14.73
C LEU A 64 -3.68 -1.89 -14.35
N ARG A 65 -4.72 -2.01 -13.53
CA ARG A 65 -5.57 -0.89 -13.11
C ARG A 65 -5.50 -0.59 -11.63
N VAL A 66 -5.27 -1.60 -10.79
CA VAL A 66 -5.25 -1.47 -9.32
C VAL A 66 -4.19 -2.40 -8.72
N GLY A 67 -3.46 -1.92 -7.73
CA GLY A 67 -2.58 -2.72 -6.87
C GLY A 67 -3.31 -3.21 -5.62
N VAL A 68 -3.08 -4.45 -5.21
CA VAL A 68 -3.50 -4.99 -3.92
C VAL A 68 -2.26 -5.43 -3.16
N VAL A 69 -1.90 -4.70 -2.10
CA VAL A 69 -0.75 -5.07 -1.26
C VAL A 69 -1.24 -5.89 -0.07
N HIS A 70 -0.63 -7.03 0.14
CA HIS A 70 -0.93 -7.94 1.23
C HIS A 70 0.35 -8.56 1.81
N ALA A 71 0.23 -9.48 2.76
CA ALA A 71 1.37 -10.18 3.32
C ALA A 71 1.12 -11.68 3.42
N ILE A 72 2.18 -12.46 3.26
CA ILE A 72 2.19 -13.90 3.46
C ILE A 72 2.41 -14.19 4.95
N GLY A 73 1.67 -15.13 5.53
CA GLY A 73 1.74 -15.51 6.95
C GLY A 73 0.87 -14.63 7.85
N ASP A 74 1.18 -14.67 9.15
CA ASP A 74 0.28 -14.14 10.19
C ASP A 74 0.36 -12.62 10.39
N HIS A 75 1.38 -11.96 9.85
CA HIS A 75 1.66 -10.55 10.11
C HIS A 75 1.85 -9.76 8.82
N PHE A 76 1.33 -8.54 8.77
CA PHE A 76 1.56 -7.65 7.64
C PHE A 76 3.03 -7.23 7.60
N THR A 77 3.52 -6.54 8.65
CA THR A 77 4.95 -6.28 8.82
C THR A 77 5.31 -5.92 10.26
N GLY A 78 6.48 -6.38 10.69
CA GLY A 78 7.12 -5.96 11.95
C GLY A 78 7.88 -4.65 11.87
N GLY A 79 7.90 -3.98 10.71
CA GLY A 79 8.66 -2.77 10.48
C GLY A 79 9.94 -3.01 9.67
N LEU A 80 10.95 -2.16 9.85
CA LEU A 80 12.26 -2.34 9.22
C LEU A 80 13.09 -3.41 9.94
N ASP A 81 13.80 -4.24 9.19
CA ASP A 81 14.92 -5.01 9.72
C ASP A 81 16.11 -4.07 9.92
N LEU A 82 16.15 -3.45 11.12
CA LEU A 82 17.15 -2.43 11.42
C LEU A 82 18.59 -2.95 11.34
N ALA A 83 18.82 -4.24 11.56
CA ALA A 83 20.16 -4.82 11.43
C ALA A 83 20.67 -4.75 9.99
N ASP A 84 19.78 -4.94 9.01
CA ASP A 84 20.09 -4.82 7.59
C ASP A 84 20.07 -3.36 7.09
N VAL A 85 19.07 -2.58 7.51
CA VAL A 85 18.79 -1.26 6.93
C VAL A 85 19.66 -0.15 7.53
N ALA A 86 20.01 -0.20 8.83
CA ALA A 86 20.73 0.88 9.51
C ALA A 86 22.06 1.27 8.83
N PRO A 87 22.89 0.35 8.31
CA PRO A 87 24.11 0.71 7.58
C PRO A 87 23.89 1.52 6.29
N HIS A 88 22.66 1.54 5.78
CA HIS A 88 22.29 2.23 4.53
C HIS A 88 21.64 3.60 4.76
N ILE A 89 21.30 3.95 5.99
CA ILE A 89 20.77 5.28 6.33
C ILE A 89 21.80 6.35 5.98
N GLY A 90 21.35 7.38 5.31
CA GLY A 90 22.20 8.49 4.84
C GLY A 90 22.88 8.27 3.49
N ARG A 91 22.73 7.09 2.87
CA ARG A 91 23.37 6.76 1.57
C ARG A 91 22.49 7.02 0.35
N GLY A 92 21.20 7.21 0.55
CA GLY A 92 20.27 7.48 -0.52
C GLY A 92 20.11 8.97 -0.82
N PRO A 93 19.29 9.30 -1.85
CA PRO A 93 19.01 10.69 -2.22
C PRO A 93 18.49 11.51 -1.02
N GLY A 94 18.98 12.74 -0.89
CA GLY A 94 18.60 13.62 0.22
C GLY A 94 19.00 13.14 1.61
N GLY A 95 19.91 12.14 1.72
CA GLY A 95 20.33 11.56 3.01
C GLY A 95 19.38 10.45 3.52
N GLY A 96 18.44 9.98 2.69
CA GLY A 96 17.55 8.86 3.01
C GLY A 96 18.15 7.48 2.72
N LEU A 97 17.28 6.54 2.36
CA LEU A 97 17.63 5.20 1.89
C LEU A 97 17.57 5.14 0.36
N ASP A 98 18.47 4.40 -0.26
CA ASP A 98 18.44 4.09 -1.69
C ASP A 98 17.60 2.82 -1.93
N THR A 99 16.28 3.00 -1.95
CA THR A 99 15.30 1.91 -2.01
C THR A 99 14.49 1.87 -3.31
N VAL A 100 14.63 2.89 -4.18
CA VAL A 100 13.86 2.97 -5.42
C VAL A 100 14.79 2.74 -6.60
N PRO A 101 14.78 1.56 -7.24
CA PRO A 101 15.54 1.29 -8.44
C PRO A 101 15.04 2.14 -9.63
N GLU A 102 15.81 2.18 -10.73
CA GLU A 102 15.49 3.00 -11.91
C GLU A 102 14.09 2.75 -12.47
N ASP A 103 13.64 1.49 -12.42
CA ASP A 103 12.31 1.07 -12.86
C ASP A 103 11.26 1.07 -11.75
N GLY A 104 11.62 1.51 -10.55
CA GLY A 104 10.79 1.53 -9.37
C GLY A 104 9.95 2.79 -9.21
N VAL A 105 8.93 2.70 -8.36
CA VAL A 105 8.14 3.83 -7.86
C VAL A 105 8.09 3.74 -6.34
N ASP A 106 8.32 4.84 -5.64
CA ASP A 106 8.32 4.88 -4.18
C ASP A 106 6.93 4.55 -3.59
N PRO A 107 6.77 3.40 -2.89
CA PRO A 107 5.49 3.01 -2.31
C PRO A 107 5.00 3.98 -1.23
N TRP A 108 5.91 4.64 -0.53
CA TRP A 108 5.59 5.61 0.53
C TRP A 108 5.38 7.02 0.01
N ARG A 109 5.63 7.28 -1.28
CA ARG A 109 5.46 8.58 -1.91
C ARG A 109 6.20 9.70 -1.17
N MET A 110 7.41 9.39 -0.67
CA MET A 110 8.33 10.36 -0.07
C MET A 110 9.21 10.99 -1.14
N THR A 111 9.38 10.29 -2.27
CA THR A 111 10.13 10.75 -3.44
C THR A 111 9.26 10.64 -4.69
N GLY A 112 9.21 11.70 -5.49
CA GLY A 112 8.42 11.73 -6.73
C GLY A 112 6.90 11.77 -6.50
N GLU A 113 6.15 11.51 -7.56
CA GLU A 113 4.67 11.59 -7.54
C GLU A 113 4.00 10.33 -6.99
N GLY A 114 4.75 9.22 -6.87
CA GLY A 114 4.22 7.90 -6.52
C GLY A 114 3.43 7.26 -7.68
N VAL A 115 2.87 6.07 -7.42
CA VAL A 115 2.10 5.34 -8.42
C VAL A 115 0.83 6.11 -8.82
N GLY A 116 0.57 6.21 -10.14
CA GLY A 116 -0.60 6.91 -10.70
C GLY A 116 -1.90 6.12 -10.62
N LYS A 117 -1.85 4.87 -10.17
CA LYS A 117 -2.98 3.95 -10.07
C LYS A 117 -3.38 3.70 -8.62
N PRO A 118 -4.65 3.34 -8.35
CA PRO A 118 -5.11 3.04 -7.00
C PRO A 118 -4.39 1.85 -6.37
N VAL A 119 -4.18 1.94 -5.05
CA VAL A 119 -3.62 0.86 -4.23
C VAL A 119 -4.54 0.57 -3.04
N VAL A 120 -4.91 -0.69 -2.89
CA VAL A 120 -5.69 -1.21 -1.76
C VAL A 120 -4.76 -2.07 -0.89
N LEU A 121 -4.74 -1.85 0.41
CA LEU A 121 -4.00 -2.68 1.37
C LEU A 121 -4.92 -3.67 2.07
N ALA A 122 -4.42 -4.90 2.26
CA ALA A 122 -4.99 -5.90 3.16
C ALA A 122 -4.00 -6.17 4.29
N VAL A 123 -4.34 -5.79 5.52
CA VAL A 123 -3.44 -5.91 6.67
C VAL A 123 -3.98 -6.86 7.74
N GLN A 124 -3.07 -7.67 8.32
CA GLN A 124 -3.39 -8.61 9.40
C GLN A 124 -2.29 -8.67 10.46
N GLY A 125 -2.64 -9.19 11.62
CA GLY A 125 -1.72 -9.44 12.72
C GLY A 125 -0.98 -8.19 13.17
N THR A 126 0.32 -8.10 12.95
CA THR A 126 1.14 -6.94 13.30
C THR A 126 1.37 -6.04 12.08
N CYS A 127 1.07 -4.75 12.22
CA CYS A 127 1.31 -3.71 11.21
C CYS A 127 2.02 -2.53 11.89
N LEU A 128 3.37 -2.54 11.89
CA LEU A 128 4.18 -1.56 12.62
C LEU A 128 4.93 -0.64 11.66
N THR A 129 5.23 0.58 12.16
CA THR A 129 6.15 1.54 11.56
C THR A 129 5.88 1.78 10.08
N LEU A 130 6.80 1.38 9.18
CA LEU A 130 6.64 1.51 7.72
C LEU A 130 5.33 0.90 7.19
N GLY A 131 4.70 -0.05 7.90
CA GLY A 131 3.41 -0.62 7.53
C GLY A 131 2.26 0.38 7.69
N ILE A 132 2.24 1.16 8.79
CA ILE A 132 1.29 2.27 8.96
C ILE A 132 1.58 3.38 7.94
N GLU A 133 2.85 3.67 7.69
CA GLU A 133 3.26 4.68 6.72
C GLU A 133 2.83 4.29 5.29
N LEU A 134 2.91 2.99 4.95
CA LEU A 134 2.39 2.45 3.70
C LEU A 134 0.85 2.53 3.65
N ALA A 135 0.16 2.23 4.77
CA ALA A 135 -1.28 2.38 4.87
C ALA A 135 -1.73 3.83 4.62
N LEU A 136 -1.03 4.79 5.23
CA LEU A 136 -1.28 6.23 5.04
C LEU A 136 -0.92 6.74 3.63
N ALA A 137 -0.08 6.02 2.89
CA ALA A 137 0.28 6.34 1.50
C ALA A 137 -0.64 5.67 0.48
N SER A 138 -1.45 4.70 0.90
CA SER A 138 -2.38 3.95 0.07
C SER A 138 -3.76 4.61 0.00
N ASP A 139 -4.62 4.15 -0.90
CA ASP A 139 -5.90 4.80 -1.16
C ASP A 139 -7.05 4.16 -0.37
N VAL A 140 -6.98 2.85 -0.08
CA VAL A 140 -7.94 2.12 0.76
C VAL A 140 -7.21 1.08 1.59
N VAL A 141 -7.55 0.94 2.86
CA VAL A 141 -6.98 -0.05 3.78
C VAL A 141 -8.08 -0.91 4.37
N VAL A 142 -7.93 -2.22 4.23
CA VAL A 142 -8.77 -3.24 4.86
C VAL A 142 -7.96 -3.96 5.93
N ALA A 143 -8.44 -4.00 7.15
CA ALA A 143 -7.77 -4.66 8.27
C ALA A 143 -8.55 -5.86 8.78
N ALA A 144 -7.86 -6.93 9.13
CA ALA A 144 -8.40 -7.99 9.97
C ALA A 144 -8.65 -7.45 11.39
N ALA A 145 -9.71 -7.90 12.06
CA ALA A 145 -10.12 -7.39 13.38
C ALA A 145 -9.04 -7.55 14.46
N GLY A 146 -8.26 -8.63 14.37
CA GLY A 146 -7.14 -8.90 15.29
C GLY A 146 -5.88 -8.07 15.03
N THR A 147 -5.87 -7.18 14.03
CA THR A 147 -4.66 -6.40 13.68
C THR A 147 -4.25 -5.45 14.80
N ARG A 148 -2.94 -5.38 15.05
CA ARG A 148 -2.30 -4.44 15.97
C ARG A 148 -1.37 -3.51 15.22
N PHE A 149 -1.60 -2.23 15.40
CA PHE A 149 -0.84 -1.14 14.78
C PHE A 149 0.07 -0.48 15.81
N GLY A 150 1.19 0.08 15.37
CA GLY A 150 2.07 0.85 16.25
C GLY A 150 3.14 1.63 15.48
N GLN A 151 3.32 2.89 15.86
CA GLN A 151 4.36 3.76 15.33
C GLN A 151 5.44 3.88 16.40
N ILE A 152 6.32 2.87 16.47
CA ILE A 152 7.20 2.62 17.62
C ILE A 152 8.63 3.19 17.46
N GLU A 153 8.88 4.00 16.46
CA GLU A 153 10.19 4.56 16.11
C GLU A 153 10.80 5.36 17.26
N VAL A 154 10.00 6.14 17.98
CA VAL A 154 10.46 6.97 19.10
C VAL A 154 11.06 6.11 20.23
N ALA A 155 10.55 4.89 20.44
CA ALA A 155 11.13 3.93 21.38
C ALA A 155 12.48 3.34 20.92
N ARG A 156 12.90 3.63 19.68
CA ARG A 156 14.18 3.25 19.08
C ARG A 156 15.13 4.44 18.90
N GLY A 157 14.73 5.64 19.34
CA GLY A 157 15.52 6.86 19.21
C GLY A 157 15.56 7.45 17.81
N ILE A 158 14.61 7.04 16.94
CA ILE A 158 14.44 7.58 15.60
C ILE A 158 13.02 8.11 15.41
N LEU A 159 12.80 8.88 14.35
CA LEU A 159 11.46 9.35 13.97
C LEU A 159 10.86 8.47 12.85
N PRO A 160 9.52 8.44 12.69
CA PRO A 160 8.89 7.91 11.48
C PRO A 160 9.30 8.73 10.26
N PHE A 161 9.93 8.11 9.27
CA PHE A 161 10.48 8.81 8.10
C PHE A 161 9.86 8.39 6.76
N GLY A 162 8.95 7.43 6.74
CA GLY A 162 8.15 7.06 5.57
C GLY A 162 6.84 7.86 5.43
N GLY A 163 6.67 8.94 6.20
CA GLY A 163 5.59 9.91 6.03
C GLY A 163 4.50 9.91 7.09
N ALA A 164 4.61 9.12 8.18
CA ALA A 164 3.60 9.15 9.24
C ALA A 164 3.49 10.53 9.90
N THR A 165 4.60 11.22 10.14
CA THR A 165 4.59 12.57 10.71
C THR A 165 3.86 13.60 9.86
N LEU A 166 3.73 13.33 8.56
CA LEU A 166 3.09 14.23 7.59
C LEU A 166 1.62 13.87 7.39
N ARG A 167 1.31 12.55 7.24
CA ARG A 167 -0.02 12.08 6.84
C ARG A 167 -0.92 11.73 8.01
N PHE A 168 -0.37 11.16 9.08
CA PHE A 168 -1.19 10.74 10.22
C PHE A 168 -1.95 11.92 10.86
N PRO A 169 -1.30 13.08 11.15
CA PRO A 169 -2.03 14.25 11.64
C PRO A 169 -3.09 14.78 10.67
N ALA A 170 -2.84 14.68 9.36
CA ALA A 170 -3.82 15.11 8.35
C ALA A 170 -5.05 14.20 8.28
N VAL A 171 -4.87 12.89 8.52
CA VAL A 171 -5.95 11.90 8.47
C VAL A 171 -6.72 11.82 9.79
N ALA A 172 -6.02 11.72 10.92
CA ALA A 172 -6.61 11.47 12.23
C ALA A 172 -6.86 12.74 13.07
N GLY A 173 -6.28 13.88 12.66
CA GLY A 173 -6.16 15.07 13.48
C GLY A 173 -4.93 15.02 14.40
N TRP A 174 -4.45 16.20 14.80
CA TRP A 174 -3.18 16.36 15.53
C TRP A 174 -3.12 15.54 16.82
N GLY A 175 -4.14 15.66 17.69
CA GLY A 175 -4.12 15.04 19.02
C GLY A 175 -4.09 13.51 18.96
N ASP A 176 -4.93 12.91 18.12
CA ASP A 176 -4.98 11.45 17.95
C ASP A 176 -3.68 10.93 17.35
N ALA A 177 -3.15 11.56 16.30
CA ALA A 177 -1.89 11.18 15.70
C ALA A 177 -0.72 11.28 16.69
N MET A 178 -0.60 12.42 17.40
CA MET A 178 0.50 12.64 18.34
C MET A 178 0.45 11.68 19.53
N ARG A 179 -0.74 11.33 20.02
CA ARG A 179 -0.88 10.32 21.08
C ARG A 179 -0.13 9.03 20.71
N TRP A 180 -0.30 8.52 19.51
CA TRP A 180 0.28 7.23 19.11
C TRP A 180 1.73 7.34 18.61
N ILE A 181 2.05 8.41 17.89
CA ILE A 181 3.42 8.62 17.39
C ILE A 181 4.40 8.91 18.53
N LEU A 182 3.99 9.72 19.53
CA LEU A 182 4.90 10.15 20.59
C LEU A 182 5.04 9.14 21.73
N THR A 183 4.02 8.29 21.97
CA THR A 183 4.11 7.24 23.00
C THR A 183 4.72 5.96 22.44
N GLY A 184 4.53 5.66 21.16
CA GLY A 184 4.88 4.37 20.56
C GLY A 184 3.98 3.23 21.02
N ASP A 185 2.83 3.52 21.63
CA ASP A 185 1.86 2.52 22.06
C ASP A 185 1.21 1.80 20.88
N LEU A 186 0.71 0.60 21.13
CA LEU A 186 -0.05 -0.16 20.15
C LEU A 186 -1.55 0.17 20.25
N PHE A 187 -2.21 0.18 19.09
CA PHE A 187 -3.66 0.32 18.96
C PHE A 187 -4.25 -0.77 18.08
N ASP A 188 -5.55 -1.01 18.20
CA ASP A 188 -6.25 -2.05 17.45
C ASP A 188 -6.86 -1.55 16.14
N ALA A 189 -7.48 -2.48 15.41
CA ALA A 189 -8.09 -2.20 14.11
C ALA A 189 -9.28 -1.23 14.20
N GLU A 190 -10.07 -1.28 15.27
CA GLU A 190 -11.21 -0.38 15.46
C GLU A 190 -10.75 1.05 15.76
N GLU A 191 -9.69 1.20 16.57
CA GLU A 191 -9.08 2.52 16.79
C GLU A 191 -8.45 3.06 15.50
N ALA A 192 -7.78 2.20 14.72
CA ALA A 192 -7.28 2.59 13.39
C ALA A 192 -8.43 3.05 12.45
N ARG A 193 -9.59 2.39 12.51
CA ARG A 193 -10.78 2.77 11.75
C ARG A 193 -11.37 4.09 12.26
N ARG A 194 -11.46 4.27 13.59
CA ARG A 194 -11.91 5.54 14.20
C ARG A 194 -11.05 6.72 13.73
N MET A 195 -9.74 6.51 13.65
CA MET A 195 -8.76 7.49 13.17
C MET A 195 -8.68 7.58 11.63
N ARG A 196 -9.49 6.83 10.89
CA ARG A 196 -9.53 6.81 9.42
C ARG A 196 -8.24 6.32 8.74
N VAL A 197 -7.34 5.70 9.47
CA VAL A 197 -6.18 4.98 8.90
C VAL A 197 -6.65 3.72 8.18
N VAL A 198 -7.71 3.08 8.68
CA VAL A 198 -8.38 1.91 8.09
C VAL A 198 -9.79 2.29 7.66
N GLN A 199 -10.22 1.88 6.47
CA GLN A 199 -11.55 2.15 5.95
C GLN A 199 -12.54 1.01 6.20
N LEU A 200 -12.04 -0.23 6.30
CA LEU A 200 -12.87 -1.41 6.55
C LEU A 200 -12.17 -2.37 7.50
N VAL A 201 -12.88 -2.81 8.54
CA VAL A 201 -12.45 -3.89 9.43
C VAL A 201 -13.32 -5.10 9.14
N VAL A 202 -12.70 -6.27 8.96
CA VAL A 202 -13.37 -7.55 8.67
C VAL A 202 -12.89 -8.63 9.62
N PRO A 203 -13.59 -9.77 9.74
CA PRO A 203 -13.11 -10.92 10.50
C PRO A 203 -11.70 -11.35 10.08
N ASP A 204 -10.96 -11.95 11.02
CA ASP A 204 -9.61 -12.45 10.74
C ASP A 204 -9.63 -13.48 9.61
N GLY A 205 -8.73 -13.30 8.66
CA GLY A 205 -8.60 -14.12 7.46
C GLY A 205 -9.38 -13.62 6.23
N GLU A 206 -10.33 -12.68 6.39
CA GLU A 206 -11.14 -12.17 5.29
C GLU A 206 -10.57 -10.90 4.62
N GLN A 207 -9.53 -10.29 5.17
CA GLN A 207 -9.02 -8.98 4.74
C GLN A 207 -8.51 -8.98 3.28
N LEU A 208 -7.90 -10.07 2.82
CA LEU A 208 -7.38 -10.13 1.45
C LEU A 208 -8.52 -10.20 0.42
N GLU A 209 -9.48 -11.08 0.62
CA GLU A 209 -10.62 -11.20 -0.30
C GLU A 209 -11.49 -9.93 -0.28
N ALA A 210 -11.67 -9.30 0.87
CA ALA A 210 -12.37 -8.02 0.97
C ALA A 210 -11.63 -6.90 0.20
N ALA A 211 -10.30 -6.84 0.30
CA ALA A 211 -9.47 -5.89 -0.44
C ALA A 211 -9.53 -6.16 -1.95
N ILE A 212 -9.45 -7.42 -2.39
CA ILE A 212 -9.59 -7.83 -3.78
C ILE A 212 -10.98 -7.39 -4.31
N GLY A 213 -12.05 -7.65 -3.59
CA GLY A 213 -13.39 -7.25 -4.00
C GLY A 213 -13.55 -5.72 -4.13
N ILE A 214 -12.85 -4.90 -3.33
CA ILE A 214 -12.79 -3.45 -3.51
C ILE A 214 -12.00 -3.11 -4.78
N ALA A 215 -10.83 -3.73 -4.97
CA ALA A 215 -9.96 -3.50 -6.12
C ALA A 215 -10.65 -3.88 -7.44
N GLU A 216 -11.41 -4.98 -7.49
CA GLU A 216 -12.21 -5.39 -8.65
C GLU A 216 -13.26 -4.35 -9.02
N ARG A 217 -13.98 -3.80 -8.02
CA ARG A 217 -14.94 -2.73 -8.26
C ARG A 217 -14.29 -1.46 -8.80
N ILE A 218 -13.08 -1.13 -8.35
CA ILE A 218 -12.29 -0.01 -8.88
C ILE A 218 -11.84 -0.33 -10.31
N ALA A 219 -11.30 -1.53 -10.53
CA ALA A 219 -10.80 -1.96 -11.83
C ALA A 219 -11.89 -2.05 -12.92
N ALA A 220 -13.15 -2.24 -12.53
CA ALA A 220 -14.29 -2.22 -13.42
C ALA A 220 -14.67 -0.81 -13.90
N GLN A 221 -14.17 0.26 -13.26
CA GLN A 221 -14.42 1.63 -13.68
C GLN A 221 -13.50 2.06 -14.83
N ALA A 222 -13.86 3.17 -15.52
CA ALA A 222 -13.04 3.74 -16.58
C ALA A 222 -11.64 4.14 -16.07
N PRO A 223 -10.57 3.46 -16.48
CA PRO A 223 -9.26 3.62 -15.84
C PRO A 223 -8.68 5.03 -15.99
N LEU A 224 -8.93 5.71 -17.11
CA LEU A 224 -8.49 7.11 -17.29
C LEU A 224 -9.19 8.05 -16.31
N ALA A 225 -10.49 7.83 -16.06
CA ALA A 225 -11.26 8.64 -15.11
C ALA A 225 -10.82 8.36 -13.66
N VAL A 226 -10.58 7.10 -13.30
CA VAL A 226 -10.05 6.72 -11.97
C VAL A 226 -8.71 7.39 -11.73
N GLN A 227 -7.77 7.31 -12.67
CA GLN A 227 -6.45 7.93 -12.53
C GLN A 227 -6.53 9.46 -12.47
N ALA A 228 -7.40 10.10 -13.26
CA ALA A 228 -7.59 11.54 -13.22
C ALA A 228 -8.20 11.99 -11.88
N THR A 229 -9.18 11.25 -11.36
CA THR A 229 -9.77 11.49 -10.03
C THR A 229 -8.70 11.41 -8.95
N LEU A 230 -7.86 10.38 -9.00
CA LEU A 230 -6.79 10.17 -8.03
C LEU A 230 -5.74 11.29 -8.09
N ARG A 231 -5.30 11.69 -9.30
CA ARG A 231 -4.38 12.81 -9.50
C ARG A 231 -4.94 14.11 -8.95
N SER A 232 -6.19 14.42 -9.28
CA SER A 232 -6.86 15.65 -8.83
C SER A 232 -6.98 15.71 -7.30
N ALA A 233 -7.42 14.61 -6.67
CA ALA A 233 -7.53 14.54 -5.22
C ALA A 233 -6.17 14.70 -4.52
N ARG A 234 -5.12 14.05 -5.05
CA ARG A 234 -3.75 14.15 -4.51
C ARG A 234 -3.17 15.56 -4.71
N ALA A 235 -3.44 16.21 -5.85
CA ALA A 235 -3.05 17.60 -6.11
C ALA A 235 -3.72 18.56 -5.11
N ALA A 236 -4.98 18.35 -4.77
CA ALA A 236 -5.66 19.18 -3.80
C ALA A 236 -5.01 19.11 -2.40
N VAL A 237 -4.51 17.94 -2.01
CA VAL A 237 -3.78 17.76 -0.74
C VAL A 237 -2.37 18.36 -0.80
N ARG A 238 -1.67 18.22 -1.92
CA ARG A 238 -0.28 18.66 -2.08
C ARG A 238 -0.16 20.16 -2.39
N ASP A 239 -0.96 20.64 -3.34
CA ASP A 239 -0.80 21.95 -3.97
C ASP A 239 -1.91 22.95 -3.53
N GLY A 240 -2.93 22.45 -2.82
CA GLY A 240 -4.07 23.20 -2.35
C GLY A 240 -5.28 23.18 -3.32
N HIS A 241 -6.44 23.55 -2.78
CA HIS A 241 -7.75 23.47 -3.44
C HIS A 241 -7.76 24.24 -4.78
N ASP A 242 -7.31 25.49 -4.79
CA ASP A 242 -7.45 26.35 -5.97
C ASP A 242 -6.56 25.88 -7.13
N ALA A 243 -5.34 25.43 -6.84
CA ALA A 243 -4.44 24.87 -7.84
C ALA A 243 -5.03 23.60 -8.46
N ALA A 244 -5.56 22.69 -7.66
CA ALA A 244 -6.23 21.49 -8.15
C ALA A 244 -7.50 21.81 -8.94
N ALA A 245 -8.34 22.70 -8.45
CA ALA A 245 -9.58 23.10 -9.13
C ALA A 245 -9.33 23.71 -10.52
N ALA A 246 -8.24 24.46 -10.70
CA ALA A 246 -7.86 25.05 -11.97
C ALA A 246 -7.58 23.99 -13.07
N THR A 247 -7.24 22.77 -12.72
CA THR A 247 -6.96 21.67 -13.69
C THR A 247 -8.22 20.94 -14.16
N LEU A 248 -9.33 20.99 -13.40
CA LEU A 248 -10.52 20.20 -13.64
C LEU A 248 -11.18 20.39 -15.02
N PRO A 249 -11.31 21.67 -15.56
CA PRO A 249 -11.92 21.85 -16.87
C PRO A 249 -11.14 21.15 -18.00
N ALA A 250 -9.83 21.23 -18.00
CA ALA A 250 -8.98 20.58 -19.00
C ALA A 250 -9.04 19.04 -18.88
N GLU A 251 -9.02 18.50 -17.66
CA GLU A 251 -9.18 17.06 -17.42
C GLU A 251 -10.57 16.57 -17.87
N LEU A 252 -11.64 17.31 -17.61
CA LEU A 252 -12.97 16.97 -18.06
C LEU A 252 -13.05 16.89 -19.58
N VAL A 253 -12.51 17.86 -20.30
CA VAL A 253 -12.47 17.86 -21.78
C VAL A 253 -11.69 16.66 -22.31
N ARG A 254 -10.51 16.37 -21.70
CA ARG A 254 -9.70 15.20 -22.08
C ARG A 254 -10.45 13.89 -21.88
N LEU A 255 -11.11 13.70 -20.76
CA LEU A 255 -11.89 12.50 -20.47
C LEU A 255 -13.12 12.37 -21.36
N ALA A 256 -13.84 13.46 -21.60
CA ALA A 256 -15.04 13.48 -22.44
C ALA A 256 -14.77 13.06 -23.90
N SER A 257 -13.53 13.24 -24.38
CA SER A 257 -13.11 12.80 -25.72
C SER A 257 -12.63 11.35 -25.80
N SER A 258 -12.60 10.61 -24.67
CA SER A 258 -12.13 9.23 -24.61
C SER A 258 -13.17 8.24 -25.14
N GLU A 259 -12.71 7.08 -25.59
CA GLU A 259 -13.58 5.95 -25.96
C GLU A 259 -14.41 5.49 -24.75
N ASP A 260 -13.81 5.48 -23.57
CA ASP A 260 -14.46 5.07 -22.32
C ASP A 260 -15.61 6.01 -21.94
N ALA A 261 -15.49 7.31 -22.15
CA ALA A 261 -16.60 8.24 -21.93
C ALA A 261 -17.78 7.94 -22.87
N ALA A 262 -17.48 7.67 -24.14
CA ALA A 262 -18.52 7.30 -25.11
C ALA A 262 -19.19 5.96 -24.76
N ARG A 263 -18.42 4.97 -24.26
CA ARG A 263 -18.95 3.68 -23.78
C ARG A 263 -19.84 3.87 -22.56
N GLY A 264 -19.37 4.64 -21.56
CA GLY A 264 -20.12 4.93 -20.34
C GLY A 264 -21.45 5.64 -20.63
N MET A 265 -21.47 6.66 -21.52
CA MET A 265 -22.69 7.35 -21.92
C MET A 265 -23.69 6.43 -22.63
N ARG A 266 -23.23 5.55 -23.54
CA ARG A 266 -24.09 4.56 -24.19
C ARG A 266 -24.67 3.56 -23.20
N ALA A 267 -23.85 3.02 -22.32
CA ALA A 267 -24.27 2.07 -21.29
C ALA A 267 -25.32 2.66 -20.36
N ALA A 268 -25.11 3.90 -19.90
CA ALA A 268 -26.06 4.64 -19.07
C ALA A 268 -27.42 4.85 -19.78
N ALA A 269 -27.41 5.24 -21.06
CA ALA A 269 -28.62 5.40 -21.85
C ALA A 269 -29.39 4.07 -22.03
N SER A 270 -28.68 2.95 -22.15
CA SER A 270 -29.23 1.61 -22.31
C SER A 270 -29.50 0.87 -21.00
N ARG A 271 -29.14 1.45 -19.86
CA ARG A 271 -29.27 0.85 -18.51
C ARG A 271 -28.58 -0.51 -18.37
N VAL A 272 -27.38 -0.62 -18.93
CA VAL A 272 -26.49 -1.79 -18.82
C VAL A 272 -25.15 -1.38 -18.23
N ASP A 273 -24.39 -2.36 -17.76
CA ASP A 273 -23.03 -2.12 -17.29
C ASP A 273 -22.10 -1.77 -18.46
N ALA A 274 -21.18 -0.84 -18.23
CA ALA A 274 -20.18 -0.44 -19.22
C ALA A 274 -18.93 -1.30 -19.10
N GLU A 275 -18.37 -1.70 -20.25
CA GLU A 275 -17.03 -2.28 -20.32
C GLU A 275 -16.04 -1.22 -20.80
N PHE A 276 -15.04 -0.93 -19.96
CA PHE A 276 -14.05 0.11 -20.21
C PHE A 276 -12.71 -0.48 -20.68
N VAL A 277 -12.07 0.21 -21.62
CA VAL A 277 -10.84 -0.24 -22.29
C VAL A 277 -9.60 0.63 -22.02
N GLY A 278 -9.76 1.75 -21.35
CA GLY A 278 -8.65 2.61 -20.94
C GLY A 278 -8.13 3.57 -22.02
N ARG A 279 -8.92 3.93 -22.97
CA ARG A 279 -8.55 4.84 -24.06
C ARG A 279 -9.70 5.73 -24.55
#